data_393284dcaad9e7b662011ad7d9f99ee5
#
_entry.id   393284dcaad9e7b662011ad7d9f99ee5
#
_cell.length_a   1.000
_cell.length_b   1.000
_cell.length_c   1.000
_cell.angle_alpha   90.00
_cell.angle_beta   90.00
_cell.angle_gamma   90.00
#
_symmetry.space_group_name_H-M   'P 1'
#
loop_
_entity.id
_entity.type
_entity.pdbx_description
1 polymer ?
#
loop_
_entity_poly.entity_id
_entity_poly.type
_entity_poly.pdbx_seq_one_letter_code
_entity_poly.pdbx_strand_id
1 'polypeptide(L)'
;MKVLFVADHHIKLGQKNVPREWARNRFSLLWDKVHKIAEEEKVNAIVHGGDIFDRVPTPEEVGIMLEMFKALRGDWVNIVYPGNHEATSKYKSFWEEFHPLKHEKIQIISEFTELEDGVHILPYTDLKRGSWHGTKGRILFTHVRGEILPHVKPEIDLSLFDTWDTVFAGDLHSHENSQRNIVYPGSPITTSFHRKPSSGSNGVLIVDTADSSWKFVELKLPQLIRLTVNSPDDMVKTEYHHTIYELVGDAVDLANVHSSELLDKKIVDRNTEATLQLKDLTIEQELEIYLTEVEKLSNPQEIIDEYVDIKNTILV
;
A
#
# COMPACT_ATOMS: atom_id res chain seq x y z
N MET A 1 22.14 -21.69 4.93
CA MET A 1 20.86 -22.24 4.43
C MET A 1 20.32 -21.40 3.29
N LYS A 2 19.35 -21.95 2.49
CA LYS A 2 18.67 -21.18 1.45
C LYS A 2 17.28 -20.76 1.96
N VAL A 3 16.98 -19.46 1.88
CA VAL A 3 15.79 -18.84 2.45
C VAL A 3 14.96 -18.16 1.37
N LEU A 4 13.64 -18.31 1.41
CA LEU A 4 12.71 -17.41 0.72
C LEU A 4 12.24 -16.37 1.74
N PHE A 5 12.52 -15.09 1.49
CA PHE A 5 12.07 -13.98 2.31
C PHE A 5 10.88 -13.28 1.65
N VAL A 6 9.79 -13.16 2.39
CA VAL A 6 8.56 -12.48 1.98
C VAL A 6 8.02 -11.66 3.15
N ALA A 7 7.54 -10.43 2.90
CA ALA A 7 7.03 -9.52 3.92
C ALA A 7 5.76 -8.80 3.42
N ASP A 8 5.08 -8.10 4.31
CA ASP A 8 3.99 -7.17 3.97
C ASP A 8 2.83 -7.82 3.21
N HIS A 9 2.35 -8.96 3.68
CA HIS A 9 1.23 -9.67 3.08
C HIS A 9 -0.08 -8.90 3.23
N HIS A 10 -0.25 -8.21 4.37
CA HIS A 10 -1.41 -7.41 4.72
C HIS A 10 -2.73 -8.14 4.47
N ILE A 11 -2.87 -9.34 5.05
CA ILE A 11 -4.13 -10.07 4.98
C ILE A 11 -5.24 -9.18 5.52
N LYS A 12 -6.17 -8.83 4.63
CA LYS A 12 -7.28 -7.95 4.91
C LYS A 12 -8.48 -8.32 4.07
N LEU A 13 -9.59 -8.59 4.74
CA LEU A 13 -10.91 -8.70 4.14
C LEU A 13 -11.73 -7.45 4.47
N GLY A 14 -12.63 -7.07 3.57
CA GLY A 14 -13.49 -5.89 3.78
C GLY A 14 -12.81 -4.56 3.46
N GLN A 15 -11.76 -4.55 2.64
CA GLN A 15 -11.27 -3.32 2.04
C GLN A 15 -12.38 -2.70 1.17
N LYS A 16 -12.58 -1.38 1.31
CA LYS A 16 -13.61 -0.66 0.52
C LYS A 16 -13.43 -0.91 -0.98
N ASN A 17 -14.53 -1.18 -1.66
CA ASN A 17 -14.59 -1.47 -3.09
C ASN A 17 -13.80 -2.72 -3.53
N VAL A 18 -13.48 -3.64 -2.63
CA VAL A 18 -12.86 -4.92 -2.96
C VAL A 18 -13.79 -6.06 -2.56
N PRO A 19 -14.26 -6.90 -3.52
CA PRO A 19 -15.08 -8.07 -3.21
C PRO A 19 -14.31 -9.05 -2.32
N ARG A 20 -14.96 -9.52 -1.24
CA ARG A 20 -14.31 -10.41 -0.24
C ARG A 20 -13.79 -11.70 -0.85
N GLU A 21 -14.56 -12.31 -1.73
CA GLU A 21 -14.19 -13.55 -2.42
C GLU A 21 -12.98 -13.34 -3.32
N TRP A 22 -12.94 -12.25 -4.09
CA TRP A 22 -11.78 -11.90 -4.92
C TRP A 22 -10.52 -11.69 -4.05
N ALA A 23 -10.67 -10.97 -2.92
CA ALA A 23 -9.56 -10.77 -1.97
C ALA A 23 -9.05 -12.11 -1.41
N ARG A 24 -9.95 -13.02 -1.01
CA ARG A 24 -9.60 -14.36 -0.53
C ARG A 24 -8.86 -15.19 -1.58
N ASN A 25 -9.38 -15.22 -2.80
CA ASN A 25 -8.76 -15.95 -3.91
C ASN A 25 -7.35 -15.42 -4.22
N ARG A 26 -7.14 -14.11 -4.12
CA ARG A 26 -5.82 -13.50 -4.31
C ARG A 26 -4.79 -14.00 -3.29
N PHE A 27 -5.16 -14.16 -2.03
CA PHE A 27 -4.28 -14.74 -1.02
C PHE A 27 -3.97 -16.22 -1.31
N SER A 28 -4.95 -17.02 -1.78
CA SER A 28 -4.69 -18.38 -2.19
C SER A 28 -3.66 -18.45 -3.32
N LEU A 29 -3.84 -17.62 -4.37
CA LEU A 29 -2.88 -17.52 -5.47
C LEU A 29 -1.48 -17.09 -5.01
N LEU A 30 -1.39 -16.18 -4.02
CA LEU A 30 -0.14 -15.78 -3.43
C LEU A 30 0.59 -16.98 -2.81
N TRP A 31 -0.10 -17.76 -1.97
CA TRP A 31 0.52 -18.91 -1.30
C TRP A 31 0.95 -19.99 -2.26
N ASP A 32 0.12 -20.31 -3.24
CA ASP A 32 0.46 -21.28 -4.31
C ASP A 32 1.73 -20.84 -5.06
N LYS A 33 1.86 -19.53 -5.34
CA LYS A 33 3.03 -18.99 -6.04
C LYS A 33 4.29 -19.01 -5.18
N VAL A 34 4.18 -18.61 -3.92
CA VAL A 34 5.31 -18.60 -2.96
C VAL A 34 5.81 -20.03 -2.72
N HIS A 35 4.90 -20.99 -2.47
CA HIS A 35 5.26 -22.39 -2.25
C HIS A 35 5.90 -23.00 -3.49
N LYS A 36 5.38 -22.70 -4.68
CA LYS A 36 5.98 -23.17 -5.95
C LYS A 36 7.42 -22.68 -6.10
N ILE A 37 7.68 -21.39 -5.81
CA ILE A 37 9.04 -20.84 -5.85
C ILE A 37 9.92 -21.49 -4.79
N ALA A 38 9.40 -21.72 -3.58
CA ALA A 38 10.14 -22.38 -2.51
C ALA A 38 10.57 -23.81 -2.88
N GLU A 39 9.70 -24.57 -3.56
CA GLU A 39 9.98 -25.91 -4.10
C GLU A 39 11.02 -25.86 -5.22
N GLU A 40 10.84 -24.99 -6.22
CA GLU A 40 11.74 -24.81 -7.36
C GLU A 40 13.16 -24.42 -6.91
N GLU A 41 13.24 -23.52 -5.93
CA GLU A 41 14.49 -23.01 -5.37
C GLU A 41 15.10 -23.94 -4.28
N LYS A 42 14.35 -24.96 -3.86
CA LYS A 42 14.76 -25.90 -2.79
C LYS A 42 15.16 -25.20 -1.52
N VAL A 43 14.33 -24.28 -1.04
CA VAL A 43 14.65 -23.51 0.17
C VAL A 43 14.54 -24.38 1.43
N ASN A 44 15.31 -24.05 2.45
CA ASN A 44 15.26 -24.67 3.76
C ASN A 44 14.26 -23.98 4.69
N ALA A 45 14.01 -22.68 4.46
CA ALA A 45 13.08 -21.88 5.25
C ALA A 45 12.36 -20.85 4.39
N ILE A 46 11.11 -20.53 4.79
CA ILE A 46 10.41 -19.31 4.38
C ILE A 46 10.39 -18.38 5.59
N VAL A 47 10.95 -17.18 5.42
CA VAL A 47 10.96 -16.14 6.44
C VAL A 47 9.89 -15.13 6.11
N HIS A 48 8.89 -15.01 7.00
CA HIS A 48 7.80 -14.03 6.93
C HIS A 48 8.20 -12.77 7.70
N GLY A 49 8.56 -11.74 6.95
CA GLY A 49 9.21 -10.53 7.41
C GLY A 49 8.31 -9.47 8.03
N GLY A 50 7.26 -9.88 8.74
CA GLY A 50 6.29 -9.01 9.37
C GLY A 50 5.15 -8.57 8.46
N ASP A 51 4.16 -7.92 9.06
CA ASP A 51 2.96 -7.42 8.42
C ASP A 51 2.21 -8.48 7.61
N ILE A 52 2.05 -9.68 8.21
CA ILE A 52 1.17 -10.71 7.66
C ILE A 52 -0.28 -10.20 7.64
N PHE A 53 -0.67 -9.45 8.68
CA PHE A 53 -1.99 -8.82 8.77
C PHE A 53 -1.90 -7.30 8.60
N ASP A 54 -2.98 -6.70 8.07
CA ASP A 54 -3.08 -5.23 7.93
C ASP A 54 -3.42 -4.53 9.26
N ARG A 55 -3.88 -5.27 10.24
CA ARG A 55 -4.23 -4.88 11.62
C ARG A 55 -4.45 -6.13 12.46
N VAL A 56 -4.84 -5.95 13.71
CA VAL A 56 -5.34 -7.09 14.52
C VAL A 56 -6.42 -7.85 13.72
N PRO A 57 -6.20 -9.14 13.41
CA PRO A 57 -7.00 -9.86 12.44
C PRO A 57 -8.37 -10.26 12.99
N THR A 58 -9.33 -10.40 12.09
CA THR A 58 -10.60 -11.10 12.37
C THR A 58 -10.38 -12.62 12.36
N PRO A 59 -11.29 -13.41 12.95
CA PRO A 59 -11.20 -14.88 12.89
C PRO A 59 -11.13 -15.44 11.46
N GLU A 60 -11.79 -14.79 10.50
CA GLU A 60 -11.74 -15.19 9.09
C GLU A 60 -10.36 -14.91 8.47
N GLU A 61 -9.75 -13.77 8.77
CA GLU A 61 -8.39 -13.44 8.32
C GLU A 61 -7.35 -14.38 8.93
N VAL A 62 -7.51 -14.77 10.20
CA VAL A 62 -6.73 -15.85 10.82
C VAL A 62 -6.91 -17.17 10.07
N GLY A 63 -8.14 -17.47 9.64
CA GLY A 63 -8.42 -18.66 8.81
C GLY A 63 -7.61 -18.68 7.52
N ILE A 64 -7.50 -17.54 6.81
CA ILE A 64 -6.68 -17.41 5.60
C ILE A 64 -5.20 -17.67 5.89
N MET A 65 -4.67 -17.12 6.98
CA MET A 65 -3.30 -17.37 7.41
C MET A 65 -3.08 -18.86 7.74
N LEU A 66 -4.02 -19.50 8.43
CA LEU A 66 -3.93 -20.93 8.74
C LEU A 66 -3.98 -21.79 7.47
N GLU A 67 -4.71 -21.40 6.44
CA GLU A 67 -4.70 -22.06 5.12
C GLU A 67 -3.29 -21.99 4.51
N MET A 68 -2.60 -20.85 4.62
CA MET A 68 -1.20 -20.70 4.22
C MET A 68 -0.29 -21.71 4.92
N PHE A 69 -0.40 -21.84 6.24
CA PHE A 69 0.44 -22.76 7.00
C PHE A 69 0.00 -24.22 6.86
N LYS A 70 -1.28 -24.50 6.60
CA LYS A 70 -1.75 -25.89 6.34
C LYS A 70 -1.23 -26.46 5.03
N ALA A 71 -0.98 -25.60 4.05
CA ALA A 71 -0.32 -25.98 2.81
C ALA A 71 1.18 -26.22 3.03
N LEU A 72 1.60 -26.74 4.19
CA LEU A 72 3.00 -27.12 4.52
C LEU A 72 3.48 -28.25 3.59
N ARG A 73 3.48 -27.95 2.32
CA ARG A 73 4.07 -28.76 1.27
C ARG A 73 5.57 -28.49 1.31
N GLY A 74 6.36 -29.53 1.37
CA GLY A 74 7.81 -29.40 1.36
C GLY A 74 8.47 -29.49 2.73
N ASP A 75 9.79 -29.50 2.71
CA ASP A 75 10.63 -29.76 3.89
C ASP A 75 11.18 -28.50 4.57
N TRP A 76 10.67 -27.31 4.19
CA TRP A 76 11.09 -26.03 4.79
C TRP A 76 10.40 -25.73 6.13
N VAL A 77 11.05 -24.90 6.92
CA VAL A 77 10.52 -24.30 8.14
C VAL A 77 9.97 -22.92 7.83
N ASN A 78 8.81 -22.56 8.42
CA ASN A 78 8.30 -21.18 8.37
C ASN A 78 8.78 -20.43 9.60
N ILE A 79 9.49 -19.34 9.40
CA ILE A 79 9.95 -18.43 10.45
C ILE A 79 9.12 -17.16 10.36
N VAL A 80 8.45 -16.80 11.45
CA VAL A 80 7.54 -15.65 11.52
C VAL A 80 8.02 -14.69 12.59
N TYR A 81 8.08 -13.42 12.29
CA TYR A 81 8.27 -12.37 13.29
C TYR A 81 7.35 -11.17 13.00
N PRO A 82 6.98 -10.38 14.06
CA PRO A 82 6.05 -9.28 13.90
C PRO A 82 6.63 -8.12 13.09
N GLY A 83 5.76 -7.51 12.29
CA GLY A 83 5.90 -6.16 11.78
C GLY A 83 5.19 -5.14 12.68
N ASN A 84 5.04 -3.90 12.18
CA ASN A 84 4.40 -2.84 12.94
C ASN A 84 2.87 -3.00 13.04
N HIS A 85 2.22 -3.64 12.08
CA HIS A 85 0.77 -3.89 12.07
C HIS A 85 0.33 -4.99 13.04
N GLU A 86 1.22 -5.90 13.41
CA GLU A 86 0.97 -6.89 14.45
C GLU A 86 1.35 -6.42 15.86
N ALA A 87 2.02 -5.26 16.00
CA ALA A 87 2.38 -4.72 17.30
C ALA A 87 1.12 -4.25 18.07
N THR A 88 0.83 -4.91 19.19
CA THR A 88 -0.28 -4.55 20.10
C THR A 88 0.14 -3.50 21.13
N SER A 89 1.43 -3.38 21.38
CA SER A 89 2.06 -2.32 22.19
C SER A 89 3.51 -2.13 21.76
N LYS A 90 4.23 -1.21 22.39
CA LYS A 90 5.62 -0.88 22.04
C LYS A 90 6.54 -2.11 21.96
N TYR A 91 6.29 -3.14 22.78
CA TYR A 91 7.16 -4.31 22.93
C TYR A 91 6.43 -5.65 22.88
N LYS A 92 5.16 -5.66 22.45
CA LYS A 92 4.34 -6.86 22.34
C LYS A 92 3.67 -6.92 20.98
N SER A 93 3.48 -8.11 20.50
CA SER A 93 2.78 -8.39 19.28
C SER A 93 1.60 -9.33 19.48
N PHE A 94 0.70 -9.34 18.52
CA PHE A 94 -0.37 -10.34 18.40
C PHE A 94 0.17 -11.79 18.48
N TRP A 95 1.38 -12.04 17.96
CA TRP A 95 1.96 -13.38 17.90
C TRP A 95 2.25 -14.00 19.27
N GLU A 96 2.50 -13.19 20.31
CA GLU A 96 2.77 -13.69 21.66
C GLU A 96 1.54 -14.36 22.27
N GLU A 97 0.34 -13.94 21.87
CA GLU A 97 -0.94 -14.49 22.32
C GLU A 97 -1.40 -15.67 21.46
N PHE A 98 -0.72 -15.92 20.33
CA PHE A 98 -1.11 -16.92 19.35
C PHE A 98 -0.43 -18.28 19.60
N HIS A 99 -0.65 -18.84 20.79
CA HIS A 99 -0.14 -20.15 21.20
C HIS A 99 -0.57 -21.38 20.34
N PRO A 100 -1.68 -21.35 19.55
CA PRO A 100 -2.12 -22.51 18.76
C PRO A 100 -1.18 -22.91 17.62
N LEU A 101 -0.24 -22.05 17.21
CA LEU A 101 0.71 -22.33 16.12
C LEU A 101 1.96 -23.10 16.57
N LYS A 102 1.93 -23.80 17.70
CA LYS A 102 3.02 -24.70 18.06
C LYS A 102 3.06 -25.89 17.11
N HIS A 103 3.78 -25.72 16.02
CA HIS A 103 4.05 -26.76 15.05
C HIS A 103 5.56 -26.85 14.81
N GLU A 104 6.12 -28.04 14.65
CA GLU A 104 7.56 -28.25 14.45
C GLU A 104 8.14 -27.47 13.22
N LYS A 105 7.30 -27.19 12.24
CA LYS A 105 7.66 -26.43 11.03
C LYS A 105 7.31 -24.94 11.10
N ILE A 106 6.88 -24.41 12.25
CA ILE A 106 6.56 -22.99 12.44
C ILE A 106 7.31 -22.47 13.67
N GLN A 107 8.15 -21.48 13.45
CA GLN A 107 8.90 -20.80 14.50
C GLN A 107 8.47 -19.34 14.57
N ILE A 108 7.97 -18.92 15.73
CA ILE A 108 7.64 -17.52 15.99
C ILE A 108 8.79 -16.88 16.76
N ILE A 109 9.39 -15.85 16.20
CA ILE A 109 10.51 -15.11 16.77
C ILE A 109 9.99 -13.76 17.30
N SER A 110 10.06 -13.55 18.60
CA SER A 110 9.56 -12.34 19.27
C SER A 110 10.67 -11.42 19.77
N GLU A 111 11.92 -11.90 19.79
CA GLU A 111 13.09 -11.16 20.28
C GLU A 111 14.25 -11.31 19.31
N PHE A 112 15.22 -10.38 19.42
CA PHE A 112 16.45 -10.44 18.63
C PHE A 112 17.12 -11.80 18.81
N THR A 113 17.34 -12.52 17.71
CA THR A 113 17.76 -13.91 17.73
C THR A 113 18.82 -14.15 16.64
N GLU A 114 19.86 -14.88 16.95
CA GLU A 114 20.79 -15.44 15.99
C GLU A 114 20.27 -16.78 15.49
N LEU A 115 20.07 -16.93 14.17
CA LEU A 115 19.62 -18.17 13.54
C LEU A 115 20.78 -19.13 13.23
N GLU A 116 21.86 -18.60 12.72
CA GLU A 116 23.13 -19.24 12.43
C GLU A 116 24.24 -18.20 12.45
N ASP A 117 25.50 -18.62 12.44
CA ASP A 117 26.67 -17.74 12.57
C ASP A 117 26.60 -16.50 11.67
N GLY A 118 26.43 -15.33 12.31
CA GLY A 118 26.33 -14.03 11.66
C GLY A 118 25.02 -13.78 10.89
N VAL A 119 23.98 -14.61 11.08
CA VAL A 119 22.62 -14.42 10.51
C VAL A 119 21.61 -14.20 11.62
N HIS A 120 20.99 -13.04 11.62
CA HIS A 120 20.12 -12.60 12.71
C HIS A 120 18.70 -12.30 12.25
N ILE A 121 17.75 -12.38 13.17
CA ILE A 121 16.39 -11.82 13.07
C ILE A 121 16.21 -10.74 14.13
N LEU A 122 15.68 -9.59 13.70
CA LEU A 122 15.29 -8.48 14.58
C LEU A 122 13.81 -8.17 14.34
N PRO A 123 12.90 -8.64 15.21
CA PRO A 123 11.48 -8.31 15.13
C PRO A 123 11.22 -6.81 15.34
N TYR A 124 10.15 -6.27 14.75
CA TYR A 124 9.74 -4.87 14.92
C TYR A 124 9.59 -4.46 16.40
N THR A 125 9.00 -5.34 17.21
CA THR A 125 8.79 -5.10 18.66
C THR A 125 10.09 -4.97 19.44
N ASP A 126 11.19 -5.48 18.90
CA ASP A 126 12.51 -5.42 19.54
C ASP A 126 13.38 -4.29 18.98
N LEU A 127 12.97 -3.71 17.84
CA LEU A 127 13.70 -2.67 17.13
C LEU A 127 14.11 -1.49 18.01
N LYS A 128 13.20 -1.03 18.90
CA LYS A 128 13.40 0.12 19.80
C LYS A 128 13.96 -0.25 21.17
N ARG A 129 14.25 -1.52 21.45
CA ARG A 129 14.87 -1.92 22.74
C ARG A 129 16.36 -1.62 22.80
N GLY A 130 17.02 -1.64 21.64
CA GLY A 130 18.45 -1.31 21.52
C GLY A 130 19.41 -2.40 22.04
N SER A 131 18.89 -3.54 22.50
CA SER A 131 19.71 -4.68 22.95
C SER A 131 20.61 -5.27 21.87
N TRP A 132 20.26 -5.08 20.61
CA TRP A 132 20.96 -5.53 19.41
C TRP A 132 22.02 -4.53 18.92
N HIS A 133 22.06 -3.31 19.47
CA HIS A 133 23.00 -2.28 19.03
C HIS A 133 24.46 -2.76 19.22
N GLY A 134 25.27 -2.55 18.21
CA GLY A 134 26.67 -2.96 18.20
C GLY A 134 26.92 -4.43 17.82
N THR A 135 25.86 -5.23 17.64
CA THR A 135 25.99 -6.56 17.04
C THR A 135 26.42 -6.41 15.58
N LYS A 136 27.27 -7.33 15.14
CA LYS A 136 27.76 -7.40 13.76
C LYS A 136 27.35 -8.74 13.15
N GLY A 137 27.08 -8.74 11.88
CA GLY A 137 26.72 -9.96 11.18
C GLY A 137 26.80 -9.81 9.66
N ARG A 138 26.59 -10.91 8.98
CA ARG A 138 26.51 -10.94 7.51
C ARG A 138 25.13 -10.58 7.01
N ILE A 139 24.10 -11.13 7.65
CA ILE A 139 22.71 -10.98 7.23
C ILE A 139 21.83 -10.63 8.44
N LEU A 140 20.94 -9.66 8.24
CA LEU A 140 19.85 -9.35 9.17
C LEU A 140 18.52 -9.45 8.43
N PHE A 141 17.57 -10.19 9.01
CA PHE A 141 16.16 -10.14 8.65
C PHE A 141 15.42 -9.27 9.65
N THR A 142 14.65 -8.27 9.18
CA THR A 142 13.95 -7.34 10.08
C THR A 142 12.68 -6.78 9.43
N HIS A 143 11.97 -5.93 10.19
CA HIS A 143 10.88 -5.11 9.70
C HIS A 143 11.12 -3.68 10.13
N VAL A 144 11.48 -2.81 9.21
CA VAL A 144 11.86 -1.42 9.49
C VAL A 144 11.53 -0.50 8.33
N ARG A 145 11.00 0.67 8.68
CA ARG A 145 10.70 1.73 7.71
C ARG A 145 11.97 2.40 7.22
N GLY A 146 12.15 2.39 5.92
CA GLY A 146 13.20 3.17 5.24
C GLY A 146 12.78 4.62 4.98
N GLU A 147 13.56 5.33 4.17
CA GLU A 147 13.31 6.70 3.79
C GLU A 147 12.75 6.78 2.36
N ILE A 148 11.69 7.57 2.15
CA ILE A 148 11.17 7.95 0.83
C ILE A 148 10.92 9.46 0.84
N LEU A 149 11.89 10.24 0.41
CA LEU A 149 11.80 11.70 0.41
C LEU A 149 10.72 12.20 -0.56
N PRO A 150 9.96 13.25 -0.21
CA PRO A 150 9.91 13.93 1.10
C PRO A 150 8.87 13.32 2.07
N HIS A 151 8.24 12.18 1.72
CA HIS A 151 6.98 11.72 2.30
C HIS A 151 7.15 10.74 3.47
N VAL A 152 8.18 9.90 3.44
CA VAL A 152 8.40 8.86 4.45
C VAL A 152 9.74 9.06 5.14
N LYS A 153 9.72 9.12 6.47
CA LYS A 153 10.91 9.21 7.31
C LYS A 153 11.14 7.90 8.04
N PRO A 154 12.41 7.48 8.20
CA PRO A 154 12.77 6.33 9.00
C PRO A 154 12.30 6.51 10.45
N GLU A 155 11.94 5.42 11.10
CA GLU A 155 11.54 5.43 12.52
C GLU A 155 12.72 5.31 13.49
N ILE A 156 13.86 4.88 12.99
CA ILE A 156 15.17 4.83 13.68
C ILE A 156 16.27 5.27 12.72
N ASP A 157 17.46 5.54 13.26
CA ASP A 157 18.63 5.83 12.43
C ASP A 157 19.07 4.57 11.66
N LEU A 158 18.95 4.62 10.34
CA LEU A 158 19.31 3.49 9.47
C LEU A 158 20.81 3.17 9.47
N SER A 159 21.67 4.08 9.93
CA SER A 159 23.10 3.82 10.08
C SER A 159 23.41 2.74 11.12
N LEU A 160 22.49 2.47 12.03
CA LEU A 160 22.62 1.37 12.99
C LEU A 160 22.71 0.00 12.32
N PHE A 161 22.24 -0.12 11.08
CA PHE A 161 22.29 -1.36 10.29
C PHE A 161 23.59 -1.53 9.50
N ASP A 162 24.48 -0.55 9.46
CA ASP A 162 25.76 -0.64 8.74
C ASP A 162 26.73 -1.69 9.31
N THR A 163 26.38 -2.29 10.45
CA THR A 163 27.12 -3.39 11.05
C THR A 163 26.82 -4.76 10.45
N TRP A 164 25.84 -4.85 9.54
CA TRP A 164 25.55 -6.04 8.72
C TRP A 164 25.92 -5.79 7.26
N ASP A 165 26.37 -6.84 6.57
CA ASP A 165 26.69 -6.74 5.14
C ASP A 165 25.41 -6.50 4.32
N THR A 166 24.33 -7.21 4.65
CA THR A 166 23.03 -7.07 4.00
C THR A 166 21.90 -7.19 5.01
N VAL A 167 20.88 -6.33 4.86
CA VAL A 167 19.66 -6.32 5.67
C VAL A 167 18.47 -6.57 4.75
N PHE A 168 17.68 -7.60 5.03
CA PHE A 168 16.42 -7.87 4.34
C PHE A 168 15.27 -7.40 5.22
N ALA A 169 14.46 -6.46 4.73
CA ALA A 169 13.47 -5.78 5.54
C ALA A 169 12.07 -5.78 4.91
N GLY A 170 11.01 -5.84 5.75
CA GLY A 170 9.65 -5.43 5.42
C GLY A 170 9.39 -3.96 5.77
N ASP A 171 8.18 -3.45 5.52
CA ASP A 171 7.55 -2.13 5.70
C ASP A 171 7.43 -1.32 4.40
N LEU A 172 8.42 -1.32 3.52
CA LEU A 172 8.30 -0.62 2.23
C LEU A 172 7.80 -1.55 1.14
N HIS A 173 6.62 -1.23 0.60
CA HIS A 173 5.84 -2.10 -0.29
C HIS A 173 6.36 -2.18 -1.73
N SER A 174 7.51 -1.62 -2.05
CA SER A 174 8.17 -1.70 -3.36
C SER A 174 9.64 -2.06 -3.22
N HIS A 175 10.08 -3.03 -4.03
CA HIS A 175 11.49 -3.41 -4.12
C HIS A 175 12.39 -2.25 -4.56
N GLU A 176 11.86 -1.33 -5.36
CA GLU A 176 12.57 -0.12 -5.82
C GLU A 176 12.99 0.81 -4.68
N ASN A 177 12.36 0.67 -3.50
CA ASN A 177 12.71 1.45 -2.31
C ASN A 177 13.93 0.87 -1.55
N SER A 178 14.57 -0.18 -2.05
CA SER A 178 15.81 -0.71 -1.48
C SER A 178 16.87 0.38 -1.44
N GLN A 179 17.57 0.50 -0.30
CA GLN A 179 18.46 1.62 -0.03
C GLN A 179 19.60 1.22 0.89
N ARG A 180 20.80 1.82 0.72
CA ARG A 180 21.99 1.45 1.49
C ARG A 180 22.26 -0.06 1.34
N ASN A 181 22.45 -0.75 2.48
CA ASN A 181 22.53 -2.20 2.56
C ASN A 181 21.18 -2.88 2.88
N ILE A 182 20.06 -2.12 2.84
CA ILE A 182 18.71 -2.61 3.16
C ILE A 182 17.96 -2.93 1.87
N VAL A 183 17.50 -4.16 1.75
CA VAL A 183 16.78 -4.69 0.59
C VAL A 183 15.37 -5.05 0.99
N TYR A 184 14.39 -4.48 0.31
CA TYR A 184 12.97 -4.77 0.50
C TYR A 184 12.46 -5.69 -0.60
N PRO A 185 11.68 -6.75 -0.31
CA PRO A 185 11.01 -7.54 -1.34
C PRO A 185 9.84 -6.78 -1.97
N GLY A 186 9.37 -5.73 -1.29
CA GLY A 186 8.06 -5.14 -1.50
C GLY A 186 6.94 -6.02 -0.98
N SER A 187 5.73 -5.49 -0.94
CA SER A 187 4.55 -6.32 -0.65
C SER A 187 4.33 -7.32 -1.78
N PRO A 188 4.08 -8.61 -1.51
CA PRO A 188 3.90 -9.62 -2.55
C PRO A 188 2.64 -9.39 -3.39
N ILE A 189 1.69 -8.61 -2.88
CA ILE A 189 0.46 -8.17 -3.56
C ILE A 189 0.25 -6.68 -3.33
N THR A 190 -0.47 -5.98 -4.24
CA THR A 190 -0.80 -4.58 -4.03
C THR A 190 -1.75 -4.41 -2.84
N THR A 191 -1.41 -3.55 -1.88
CA THR A 191 -2.20 -3.27 -0.68
C THR A 191 -3.19 -2.12 -0.88
N SER A 192 -3.00 -1.32 -1.91
CA SER A 192 -3.83 -0.18 -2.30
C SER A 192 -4.07 -0.15 -3.81
N PHE A 193 -5.02 0.68 -4.24
CA PHE A 193 -5.31 0.88 -5.66
C PHE A 193 -4.25 1.78 -6.32
N HIS A 194 -3.68 1.33 -7.42
CA HIS A 194 -2.70 2.04 -8.23
C HIS A 194 -3.28 2.49 -9.57
N ARG A 195 -2.78 3.59 -10.13
CA ARG A 195 -3.21 4.11 -11.44
C ARG A 195 -2.73 3.27 -12.63
N LYS A 196 -1.68 2.50 -12.42
CA LYS A 196 -1.09 1.59 -13.41
C LYS A 196 -0.71 0.29 -12.71
N PRO A 197 -0.72 -0.85 -13.41
CA PRO A 197 -0.13 -2.07 -12.90
C PRO A 197 1.34 -1.83 -12.50
N SER A 198 1.72 -2.30 -11.32
CA SER A 198 3.12 -2.32 -10.89
C SER A 198 3.85 -3.46 -11.57
N SER A 199 5.11 -3.24 -11.93
CA SER A 199 6.02 -4.23 -12.47
C SER A 199 7.39 -4.05 -11.83
N GLY A 200 8.06 -5.15 -11.47
CA GLY A 200 9.37 -5.13 -10.81
C GLY A 200 9.38 -4.68 -9.34
N SER A 201 8.21 -4.38 -8.76
CA SER A 201 8.12 -3.78 -7.44
C SER A 201 7.67 -4.76 -6.35
N ASN A 202 6.96 -5.82 -6.74
CA ASN A 202 6.29 -6.75 -5.83
C ASN A 202 6.84 -8.17 -6.00
N GLY A 203 7.39 -8.74 -4.94
CA GLY A 203 8.02 -10.05 -5.07
C GLY A 203 8.47 -10.69 -3.77
N VAL A 204 9.42 -11.60 -3.92
CA VAL A 204 10.12 -12.29 -2.84
C VAL A 204 11.63 -12.25 -3.10
N LEU A 205 12.41 -12.45 -2.05
CA LEU A 205 13.86 -12.60 -2.16
C LEU A 205 14.24 -14.05 -1.90
N ILE A 206 15.10 -14.59 -2.74
CA ILE A 206 15.78 -15.86 -2.48
C ILE A 206 17.18 -15.52 -1.98
N VAL A 207 17.50 -15.94 -0.77
CA VAL A 207 18.73 -15.60 -0.06
C VAL A 207 19.50 -16.88 0.25
N ASP A 208 20.77 -16.94 -0.11
CA ASP A 208 21.65 -17.99 0.36
C ASP A 208 22.54 -17.44 1.50
N THR A 209 22.31 -17.94 2.72
CA THR A 209 23.02 -17.44 3.90
C THR A 209 24.47 -17.92 3.94
N ALA A 210 24.86 -18.91 3.14
CA ALA A 210 26.23 -19.43 3.12
C ALA A 210 27.22 -18.42 2.52
N ASP A 211 26.81 -17.73 1.44
CA ASP A 211 27.64 -16.75 0.73
C ASP A 211 27.05 -15.35 0.70
N SER A 212 25.91 -15.13 1.37
CA SER A 212 25.15 -13.87 1.40
C SER A 212 24.63 -13.41 0.03
N SER A 213 24.57 -14.30 -0.95
CA SER A 213 23.97 -13.99 -2.25
C SER A 213 22.45 -13.96 -2.17
N TRP A 214 21.87 -13.12 -3.00
CA TRP A 214 20.40 -13.03 -3.08
C TRP A 214 19.94 -12.66 -4.49
N LYS A 215 18.65 -12.95 -4.76
CA LYS A 215 17.97 -12.51 -5.98
C LYS A 215 16.53 -12.15 -5.70
N PHE A 216 16.04 -11.15 -6.40
CA PHE A 216 14.63 -10.78 -6.41
C PHE A 216 13.86 -11.64 -7.41
N VAL A 217 12.67 -12.13 -7.01
CA VAL A 217 11.74 -12.86 -7.86
C VAL A 217 10.40 -12.14 -7.87
N GLU A 218 10.06 -11.52 -8.99
CA GLU A 218 8.80 -10.81 -9.16
C GLU A 218 7.59 -11.76 -9.08
N LEU A 219 6.56 -11.36 -8.31
CA LEU A 219 5.29 -12.04 -8.23
C LEU A 219 4.26 -11.32 -9.11
N LYS A 220 3.90 -11.95 -10.25
CA LYS A 220 2.85 -11.45 -11.14
C LYS A 220 1.50 -11.96 -10.65
N LEU A 221 0.92 -11.26 -9.67
CA LEU A 221 -0.34 -11.59 -9.01
C LEU A 221 -1.45 -10.57 -9.35
N PRO A 222 -2.74 -10.89 -9.08
CA PRO A 222 -3.83 -9.95 -9.28
C PRO A 222 -3.62 -8.65 -8.50
N GLN A 223 -3.81 -7.51 -9.15
CA GLN A 223 -3.56 -6.18 -8.58
C GLN A 223 -4.85 -5.39 -8.40
N LEU A 224 -4.81 -4.41 -7.51
CA LEU A 224 -5.84 -3.41 -7.32
C LEU A 224 -5.55 -2.21 -8.22
N ILE A 225 -6.44 -1.93 -9.18
CA ILE A 225 -6.24 -0.90 -10.19
C ILE A 225 -7.37 0.12 -10.12
N ARG A 226 -7.04 1.40 -10.21
CA ARG A 226 -7.98 2.51 -10.31
C ARG A 226 -7.71 3.29 -11.58
N LEU A 227 -8.71 3.35 -12.47
CA LEU A 227 -8.62 4.08 -13.72
C LEU A 227 -9.55 5.29 -13.71
N THR A 228 -9.21 6.30 -14.50
CA THR A 228 -10.07 7.46 -14.74
C THR A 228 -10.68 7.31 -16.12
N VAL A 229 -12.00 7.47 -16.23
CA VAL A 229 -12.77 7.38 -17.47
C VAL A 229 -13.75 8.54 -17.57
N ASN A 230 -14.16 8.87 -18.80
CA ASN A 230 -15.10 9.97 -19.07
C ASN A 230 -16.51 9.46 -19.43
N SER A 231 -16.69 8.16 -19.61
CA SER A 231 -17.99 7.54 -19.88
C SER A 231 -18.24 6.37 -18.94
N PRO A 232 -19.49 6.18 -18.46
CA PRO A 232 -19.88 4.98 -17.73
C PRO A 232 -19.69 3.69 -18.54
N ASP A 233 -19.78 3.76 -19.86
CA ASP A 233 -19.63 2.60 -20.75
C ASP A 233 -18.18 2.08 -20.81
N ASP A 234 -17.21 2.91 -20.42
CA ASP A 234 -15.80 2.54 -20.33
C ASP A 234 -15.48 1.76 -19.03
N MET A 235 -16.42 1.67 -18.09
CA MET A 235 -16.25 0.94 -16.85
C MET A 235 -16.46 -0.56 -17.06
N VAL A 236 -15.38 -1.28 -17.40
CA VAL A 236 -15.43 -2.73 -17.70
C VAL A 236 -14.93 -3.53 -16.50
N LYS A 237 -15.67 -4.60 -16.15
CA LYS A 237 -15.21 -5.58 -15.16
C LYS A 237 -14.03 -6.36 -15.72
N THR A 238 -12.93 -6.40 -14.96
CA THR A 238 -11.73 -7.17 -15.30
C THR A 238 -11.74 -8.52 -14.57
N GLU A 239 -11.25 -9.58 -15.21
CA GLU A 239 -11.28 -10.92 -14.63
C GLU A 239 -10.11 -11.19 -13.66
N TYR A 240 -8.89 -10.80 -14.06
CA TYR A 240 -7.68 -11.09 -13.29
C TYR A 240 -7.36 -10.02 -12.26
N HIS A 241 -7.22 -8.77 -12.68
CA HIS A 241 -7.06 -7.62 -11.77
C HIS A 241 -8.42 -7.19 -11.25
N HIS A 242 -8.44 -6.55 -10.08
CA HIS A 242 -9.64 -5.86 -9.61
C HIS A 242 -9.52 -4.37 -9.93
N THR A 243 -10.35 -3.91 -10.88
CA THR A 243 -10.33 -2.53 -11.36
C THR A 243 -11.57 -1.78 -10.91
N ILE A 244 -11.36 -0.58 -10.35
CA ILE A 244 -12.41 0.39 -10.06
C ILE A 244 -12.16 1.68 -10.83
N TYR A 245 -13.20 2.52 -10.96
CA TYR A 245 -13.16 3.67 -11.83
C TYR A 245 -13.50 4.97 -11.11
N GLU A 246 -12.79 6.04 -11.47
CA GLU A 246 -13.16 7.42 -11.22
C GLU A 246 -13.79 7.94 -12.50
N LEU A 247 -15.05 8.37 -12.43
CA LEU A 247 -15.76 8.92 -13.57
C LEU A 247 -15.68 10.45 -13.54
N VAL A 248 -15.12 11.03 -14.61
CA VAL A 248 -14.98 12.49 -14.80
C VAL A 248 -16.03 12.94 -15.79
N GLY A 249 -16.71 14.03 -15.49
CA GLY A 249 -17.72 14.62 -16.36
C GLY A 249 -18.34 15.89 -15.78
N ASP A 250 -19.26 16.48 -16.49
CA ASP A 250 -19.99 17.61 -15.94
C ASP A 250 -21.01 17.20 -14.83
N ALA A 251 -21.45 18.15 -14.04
CA ALA A 251 -22.25 17.88 -12.86
C ALA A 251 -23.63 17.28 -13.21
N VAL A 252 -24.19 17.63 -14.36
CA VAL A 252 -25.54 17.17 -14.80
C VAL A 252 -25.46 15.71 -15.24
N ASP A 253 -24.47 15.35 -16.05
CA ASP A 253 -24.27 13.99 -16.54
C ASP A 253 -23.92 13.04 -15.38
N LEU A 254 -23.03 13.47 -14.50
CA LEU A 254 -22.64 12.69 -13.33
C LEU A 254 -23.79 12.47 -12.33
N ALA A 255 -24.75 13.42 -12.24
CA ALA A 255 -25.93 13.25 -11.36
C ALA A 255 -26.79 12.05 -11.79
N ASN A 256 -26.86 11.76 -13.09
CA ASN A 256 -27.67 10.69 -13.68
C ASN A 256 -27.01 9.30 -13.60
N VAL A 257 -25.72 9.22 -13.27
CA VAL A 257 -25.01 7.94 -13.14
C VAL A 257 -25.34 7.26 -11.82
N HIS A 258 -25.82 6.04 -11.85
CA HIS A 258 -26.09 5.24 -10.65
C HIS A 258 -24.80 4.66 -10.06
N SER A 259 -24.82 4.42 -8.75
CA SER A 259 -23.73 3.71 -8.05
C SER A 259 -23.61 2.28 -8.58
N SER A 260 -22.38 1.83 -8.78
CA SER A 260 -22.05 0.44 -9.15
C SER A 260 -20.83 -0.05 -8.37
N GLU A 261 -20.60 -1.36 -8.37
CA GLU A 261 -19.41 -1.94 -7.73
C GLU A 261 -18.11 -1.50 -8.40
N LEU A 262 -18.17 -1.01 -9.63
CA LEU A 262 -17.02 -0.53 -10.38
C LEU A 262 -16.74 0.96 -10.14
N LEU A 263 -17.74 1.73 -9.69
CA LEU A 263 -17.61 3.17 -9.51
C LEU A 263 -17.07 3.50 -8.10
N ASP A 264 -15.85 4.03 -8.02
CA ASP A 264 -15.27 4.51 -6.76
C ASP A 264 -15.77 5.91 -6.42
N LYS A 265 -15.66 6.84 -7.36
CA LYS A 265 -16.12 8.23 -7.19
C LYS A 265 -16.42 8.93 -8.50
N LYS A 266 -17.23 9.98 -8.40
CA LYS A 266 -17.53 10.93 -9.46
C LYS A 266 -16.66 12.17 -9.26
N ILE A 267 -16.04 12.64 -10.31
CA ILE A 267 -15.21 13.86 -10.32
C ILE A 267 -15.84 14.85 -11.27
N VAL A 268 -16.34 15.94 -10.74
CA VAL A 268 -16.88 17.01 -11.58
C VAL A 268 -15.73 17.71 -12.28
N ASP A 269 -15.74 17.68 -13.60
CA ASP A 269 -14.86 18.51 -14.43
C ASP A 269 -15.31 19.94 -14.27
N ARG A 270 -14.54 20.72 -13.54
CA ARG A 270 -14.74 22.16 -13.47
C ARG A 270 -14.06 22.76 -14.69
N ASN A 271 -14.84 23.08 -15.68
CA ASN A 271 -14.35 23.91 -16.77
C ASN A 271 -13.78 25.19 -16.17
N THR A 272 -12.47 25.25 -16.08
CA THR A 272 -11.73 26.42 -15.58
C THR A 272 -11.60 27.52 -16.65
N GLU A 273 -12.17 27.32 -17.84
CA GLU A 273 -12.43 28.38 -18.76
C GLU A 273 -13.62 29.22 -18.23
N ALA A 274 -13.39 29.90 -17.12
CA ALA A 274 -14.19 31.07 -16.79
C ALA A 274 -14.00 32.02 -17.95
N THR A 275 -15.00 32.14 -18.79
CA THR A 275 -15.10 33.11 -19.86
C THR A 275 -14.97 34.55 -19.34
N LEU A 276 -15.16 34.72 -18.04
CA LEU A 276 -15.07 35.98 -17.33
C LEU A 276 -13.94 35.95 -16.31
N GLN A 277 -12.98 36.83 -16.43
CA GLN A 277 -11.94 37.08 -15.43
C GLN A 277 -12.44 38.13 -14.44
N LEU A 278 -13.16 37.69 -13.41
CA LEU A 278 -13.77 38.57 -12.41
C LEU A 278 -12.87 38.82 -11.18
N LYS A 279 -11.64 38.32 -11.18
CA LYS A 279 -10.73 38.49 -10.06
C LYS A 279 -10.32 39.96 -9.91
N ASP A 280 -10.43 40.46 -8.67
CA ASP A 280 -10.06 41.83 -8.27
C ASP A 280 -10.90 42.95 -8.90
N LEU A 281 -12.11 42.64 -9.38
CA LEU A 281 -13.06 43.61 -9.89
C LEU A 281 -14.06 44.05 -8.80
N THR A 282 -14.65 45.26 -8.99
CA THR A 282 -15.82 45.68 -8.21
C THR A 282 -17.08 45.00 -8.73
N ILE A 283 -18.15 44.94 -7.93
CA ILE A 283 -19.43 44.35 -8.35
C ILE A 283 -19.99 45.05 -9.60
N GLU A 284 -19.81 46.37 -9.71
CA GLU A 284 -20.23 47.13 -10.86
C GLU A 284 -19.46 46.71 -12.13
N GLN A 285 -18.15 46.50 -12.01
CA GLN A 285 -17.31 46.01 -13.11
C GLN A 285 -17.66 44.57 -13.50
N GLU A 286 -17.90 43.70 -12.49
CA GLU A 286 -18.36 42.33 -12.75
C GLU A 286 -19.70 42.33 -13.49
N LEU A 287 -20.65 43.18 -13.05
CA LEU A 287 -21.96 43.33 -13.68
C LEU A 287 -21.83 43.84 -15.14
N GLU A 288 -20.97 44.82 -15.40
CA GLU A 288 -20.71 45.31 -16.74
C GLU A 288 -20.20 44.20 -17.66
N ILE A 289 -19.20 43.45 -17.23
CA ILE A 289 -18.63 42.34 -18.01
C ILE A 289 -19.70 41.26 -18.24
N TYR A 290 -20.47 40.90 -17.23
CA TYR A 290 -21.55 39.91 -17.36
C TYR A 290 -22.61 40.35 -18.37
N LEU A 291 -23.11 41.58 -18.26
CA LEU A 291 -24.11 42.12 -19.17
C LEU A 291 -23.61 42.26 -20.63
N THR A 292 -22.31 42.56 -20.79
CA THR A 292 -21.70 42.72 -22.12
C THR A 292 -21.33 41.37 -22.73
N GLU A 293 -20.61 40.52 -21.99
CA GLU A 293 -20.01 39.30 -22.56
C GLU A 293 -20.96 38.10 -22.54
N VAL A 294 -21.83 37.98 -21.52
CA VAL A 294 -22.78 36.85 -21.38
C VAL A 294 -24.15 37.21 -21.97
N GLU A 295 -24.74 38.32 -21.51
CA GLU A 295 -26.08 38.74 -21.95
C GLU A 295 -26.08 39.47 -23.29
N LYS A 296 -24.89 39.84 -23.77
CA LYS A 296 -24.72 40.50 -25.09
C LYS A 296 -25.53 41.82 -25.24
N LEU A 297 -25.73 42.54 -24.14
CA LEU A 297 -26.42 43.81 -24.17
C LEU A 297 -25.57 44.90 -24.81
N SER A 298 -26.17 45.66 -25.71
CA SER A 298 -25.52 46.74 -26.42
C SER A 298 -25.34 48.01 -25.57
N ASN A 299 -26.12 48.14 -24.50
CA ASN A 299 -26.04 49.28 -23.57
C ASN A 299 -26.26 48.81 -22.12
N PRO A 300 -25.24 48.26 -21.44
CA PRO A 300 -25.33 47.77 -20.08
C PRO A 300 -25.40 48.90 -19.03
N GLN A 301 -24.99 50.12 -19.41
CA GLN A 301 -24.82 51.23 -18.45
C GLN A 301 -26.09 51.62 -17.72
N GLU A 302 -27.26 51.58 -18.38
CA GLU A 302 -28.56 51.90 -17.76
C GLU A 302 -28.89 50.97 -16.59
N ILE A 303 -28.61 49.67 -16.72
CA ILE A 303 -28.84 48.67 -15.66
C ILE A 303 -27.84 48.86 -14.52
N ILE A 304 -26.56 49.21 -14.86
CA ILE A 304 -25.53 49.46 -13.87
C ILE A 304 -25.86 50.68 -13.03
N ASP A 305 -26.30 51.76 -13.69
CA ASP A 305 -26.71 53.02 -13.02
C ASP A 305 -27.89 52.77 -12.10
N GLU A 306 -28.91 52.00 -12.50
CA GLU A 306 -30.02 51.62 -11.68
C GLU A 306 -29.58 50.78 -10.47
N TYR A 307 -28.68 49.83 -10.65
CA TYR A 307 -28.07 49.03 -9.56
C TYR A 307 -27.37 49.93 -8.54
N VAL A 308 -26.53 50.91 -9.01
CA VAL A 308 -25.81 51.83 -8.15
C VAL A 308 -26.75 52.72 -7.36
N ASP A 309 -27.85 53.21 -7.98
CA ASP A 309 -28.86 54.03 -7.31
C ASP A 309 -29.59 53.23 -6.23
N ILE A 310 -29.99 52.02 -6.53
CA ILE A 310 -30.63 51.13 -5.53
C ILE A 310 -29.65 50.81 -4.36
N LYS A 311 -28.40 50.48 -4.68
CA LYS A 311 -27.37 50.21 -3.69
C LYS A 311 -27.18 51.39 -2.74
N ASN A 312 -27.08 52.61 -3.29
CA ASN A 312 -26.91 53.82 -2.50
C ASN A 312 -28.13 54.18 -1.65
N THR A 313 -29.33 53.77 -2.10
CA THR A 313 -30.57 54.00 -1.35
C THR A 313 -30.75 53.04 -0.16
N ILE A 314 -30.22 51.81 -0.26
CA ILE A 314 -30.33 50.78 0.78
C ILE A 314 -29.24 50.93 1.85
N LEU A 315 -28.10 51.54 1.53
CA LEU A 315 -26.95 51.68 2.42
C LEU A 315 -26.96 53.01 3.21
N VAL A 316 -27.98 53.83 3.09
CA VAL A 316 -28.30 55.02 3.93
C VAL A 316 -29.32 54.65 4.94
#